data_1bda1cb7ea3fe473c179109918f92426
#
_entry.id   1bda1cb7ea3fe473c179109918f92426
#
_cell.length_a   1.000
_cell.length_b   1.000
_cell.length_c   1.000
_cell.angle_alpha   90.00
_cell.angle_beta   90.00
_cell.angle_gamma   90.00
#
_symmetry.space_group_name_H-M   'P 1'
#
loop_
_entity.id
_entity.type
_entity.pdbx_description
1 polymer ?
#
loop_
_entity_poly.entity_id
_entity_poly.type
_entity_poly.pdbx_seq_one_letter_code
_entity_poly.pdbx_strand_id
1 'polypeptide(L)'
;MKQPAVYILANIKNGTLYTGVTSDLVKRVWEHKQDLVGGFTKKYQVHNLVYYEVCEDMLSAIAREKQIKAGSRKNKIAMIEISNTDWLDLYFSIV
;
A
#
# COMPACT_ATOMS: atom_id res chain seq x y z
N MET A 1 -15.58 2.93 -8.79
CA MET A 1 -16.16 3.40 -7.52
C MET A 1 -15.05 3.67 -6.52
N LYS A 2 -15.12 4.80 -5.85
CA LYS A 2 -14.13 5.14 -4.83
C LYS A 2 -14.42 4.37 -3.55
N GLN A 3 -13.37 3.84 -2.93
CA GLN A 3 -13.50 3.04 -1.74
C GLN A 3 -12.29 3.33 -0.84
N PRO A 4 -12.52 3.76 0.42
CA PRO A 4 -11.40 3.95 1.35
C PRO A 4 -10.59 2.69 1.52
N ALA A 5 -9.27 2.84 1.52
CA ALA A 5 -8.37 1.69 1.64
C ALA A 5 -7.06 2.11 2.30
N VAL A 6 -6.45 1.16 3.00
CA VAL A 6 -5.07 1.23 3.47
C VAL A 6 -4.26 0.32 2.54
N TYR A 7 -3.04 0.73 2.21
CA TYR A 7 -2.21 -0.03 1.29
C TYR A 7 -0.75 0.00 1.68
N ILE A 8 -0.02 -1.01 1.23
CA ILE A 8 1.45 -1.06 1.37
C ILE A 8 2.04 -1.24 -0.03
N LEU A 9 3.00 -0.38 -0.35
CA LEU A 9 3.79 -0.47 -1.57
C LEU A 9 5.19 -0.95 -1.23
N ALA A 10 5.83 -1.65 -2.19
CA ALA A 10 7.21 -2.06 -2.08
C ALA A 10 7.94 -1.78 -3.40
N ASN A 11 9.27 -1.66 -3.36
CA ASN A 11 10.05 -1.58 -4.59
C ASN A 11 10.45 -2.96 -5.10
N ILE A 12 10.84 -3.87 -4.21
CA ILE A 12 11.15 -5.27 -4.50
C ILE A 12 10.70 -6.12 -3.31
N LYS A 13 10.72 -7.44 -3.48
CA LYS A 13 10.44 -8.36 -2.38
C LYS A 13 11.38 -8.10 -1.21
N ASN A 14 10.82 -7.94 -0.01
CA ASN A 14 11.58 -7.61 1.20
C ASN A 14 12.38 -6.29 1.10
N GLY A 15 12.00 -5.42 0.16
CA GLY A 15 12.64 -4.13 -0.02
C GLY A 15 12.01 -3.03 0.84
N THR A 16 12.11 -1.79 0.35
CA THR A 16 11.55 -0.63 1.02
C THR A 16 10.03 -0.69 0.99
N LEU A 17 9.39 -0.42 2.13
CA LEU A 17 7.94 -0.42 2.29
C LEU A 17 7.41 0.99 2.50
N TYR A 18 6.24 1.26 1.95
CA TYR A 18 5.49 2.50 2.20
C TYR A 18 4.04 2.15 2.53
N THR A 19 3.55 2.64 3.67
CA THR A 19 2.15 2.45 4.07
C THR A 19 1.39 3.75 3.83
N GLY A 20 0.25 3.67 3.16
CA GLY A 20 -0.57 4.83 2.85
C GLY A 20 -2.06 4.56 3.03
N VAL A 21 -2.84 5.63 2.94
CA VAL A 21 -4.30 5.59 3.00
C VAL A 21 -4.85 6.44 1.87
N THR A 22 -5.96 6.00 1.28
CA THR A 22 -6.58 6.72 0.17
C THR A 22 -8.08 6.48 0.12
N SER A 23 -8.80 7.39 -0.50
CA SER A 23 -10.22 7.20 -0.84
C SER A 23 -10.40 6.54 -2.21
N ASP A 24 -9.32 6.35 -2.98
CA ASP A 24 -9.36 5.81 -4.34
C ASP A 24 -8.07 5.03 -4.61
N LEU A 25 -8.11 3.73 -4.31
CA LEU A 25 -6.92 2.89 -4.36
C LEU A 25 -6.32 2.80 -5.76
N VAL A 26 -7.14 2.55 -6.77
CA VAL A 26 -6.66 2.40 -8.16
C VAL A 26 -5.95 3.67 -8.62
N LYS A 27 -6.58 4.82 -8.42
CA LYS A 27 -5.99 6.11 -8.82
C LYS A 27 -4.70 6.39 -8.07
N ARG A 28 -4.67 6.17 -6.75
CA ARG A 28 -3.50 6.49 -5.94
C ARG A 28 -2.31 5.61 -6.29
N VAL A 29 -2.53 4.31 -6.50
CA VAL A 29 -1.45 3.40 -6.90
C VAL A 29 -0.93 3.77 -8.29
N TRP A 30 -1.83 4.11 -9.21
CA TRP A 30 -1.43 4.61 -10.53
C TRP A 30 -0.54 5.85 -10.41
N GLU A 31 -0.94 6.80 -9.56
CA GLU A 31 -0.15 8.03 -9.33
C GLU A 31 1.25 7.70 -8.79
N HIS A 32 1.36 6.75 -7.87
CA HIS A 32 2.67 6.29 -7.39
C HIS A 32 3.52 5.68 -8.52
N LYS A 33 2.90 4.88 -9.37
CA LYS A 33 3.60 4.25 -10.51
C LYS A 33 4.12 5.28 -11.51
N GLN A 34 3.44 6.42 -11.63
CA GLN A 34 3.83 7.51 -12.52
C GLN A 34 4.76 8.53 -11.84
N ASP A 35 5.17 8.27 -10.58
CA ASP A 35 5.96 9.20 -9.78
C ASP A 35 5.31 10.59 -9.62
N LEU A 36 3.99 10.65 -9.67
CA LEU A 36 3.23 11.88 -9.46
C LEU A 36 3.11 12.22 -7.97
N VAL A 37 3.28 11.24 -7.10
CA VAL A 37 3.37 11.46 -5.65
C VAL A 37 4.83 11.65 -5.31
N GLY A 38 5.21 12.84 -4.86
CA GLY A 38 6.60 13.17 -4.55
C GLY A 38 7.08 12.54 -3.24
N GLY A 39 8.34 12.82 -2.89
CA GLY A 39 8.92 12.41 -1.63
C GLY A 39 9.37 10.95 -1.61
N PHE A 40 9.00 10.24 -0.54
CA PHE A 40 9.54 8.92 -0.24
C PHE A 40 9.36 7.89 -1.37
N THR A 41 8.14 7.74 -1.89
CA THR A 41 7.86 6.70 -2.89
C THR A 41 8.57 6.94 -4.21
N LYS A 42 8.70 8.21 -4.60
CA LYS A 42 9.43 8.60 -5.81
C LYS A 42 10.93 8.36 -5.62
N LYS A 43 11.47 8.78 -4.47
CA LYS A 43 12.90 8.66 -4.18
C LYS A 43 13.37 7.20 -4.18
N TYR A 44 12.58 6.30 -3.60
CA TYR A 44 12.96 4.89 -3.46
C TYR A 44 12.31 3.98 -4.49
N GLN A 45 11.60 4.54 -5.48
CA GLN A 45 10.96 3.78 -6.57
C GLN A 45 10.02 2.70 -6.03
N VAL A 46 9.15 3.08 -5.10
CA VAL A 46 8.24 2.16 -4.42
C VAL A 46 6.91 2.16 -5.19
N HIS A 47 6.76 1.24 -6.13
CA HIS A 47 5.68 1.25 -7.10
C HIS A 47 4.76 0.02 -7.07
N ASN A 48 5.16 -1.07 -6.40
CA ASN A 48 4.39 -2.31 -6.42
C ASN A 48 3.40 -2.35 -5.27
N LEU A 49 2.13 -2.55 -5.58
CA LEU A 49 1.10 -2.74 -4.57
C LEU A 49 1.18 -4.18 -4.06
N VAL A 50 1.65 -4.35 -2.82
CA VAL A 50 1.85 -5.69 -2.26
C VAL A 50 0.83 -6.08 -1.19
N TYR A 51 0.04 -5.11 -0.70
CA TYR A 51 -0.99 -5.35 0.30
C TYR A 51 -2.02 -4.23 0.28
N TYR A 52 -3.29 -4.55 0.49
CA TYR A 52 -4.31 -3.53 0.72
C TYR A 52 -5.46 -4.09 1.54
N GLU A 53 -6.16 -3.20 2.25
CA GLU A 53 -7.40 -3.48 2.98
C GLU A 53 -8.42 -2.43 2.58
N VAL A 54 -9.59 -2.87 2.14
CA VAL A 54 -10.71 -1.98 1.89
C VAL A 54 -11.39 -1.69 3.24
N CYS A 55 -11.68 -0.42 3.51
CA CYS A 55 -12.27 0.02 4.75
C CYS A 55 -13.66 0.61 4.49
N GLU A 56 -14.50 0.62 5.53
CA GLU A 56 -15.87 1.09 5.43
C GLU A 56 -15.93 2.60 5.17
N ASP A 57 -15.03 3.36 5.82
CA ASP A 57 -14.98 4.82 5.69
C ASP A 57 -13.53 5.31 5.87
N MET A 58 -13.32 6.61 5.62
CA MET A 58 -12.00 7.22 5.72
C MET A 58 -11.48 7.28 7.15
N LEU A 59 -12.33 7.47 8.13
CA LEU A 59 -11.90 7.49 9.54
C LEU A 59 -11.33 6.14 9.95
N SER A 60 -12.01 5.06 9.58
CA SER A 60 -11.53 3.70 9.84
C SER A 60 -10.23 3.42 9.09
N ALA A 61 -10.13 3.87 7.84
CA ALA A 61 -8.93 3.69 7.03
C ALA A 61 -7.73 4.43 7.64
N ILE A 62 -7.93 5.67 8.08
CA ILE A 62 -6.86 6.47 8.70
C ILE A 62 -6.41 5.82 10.01
N ALA A 63 -7.34 5.35 10.84
CA ALA A 63 -7.01 4.66 12.08
C ALA A 63 -6.20 3.39 11.81
N ARG A 64 -6.60 2.62 10.80
CA ARG A 64 -5.90 1.40 10.41
C ARG A 64 -4.49 1.69 9.88
N GLU A 65 -4.35 2.73 9.06
CA GLU A 65 -3.05 3.15 8.54
C GLU A 65 -2.07 3.49 9.68
N LYS A 66 -2.54 4.24 10.67
CA LYS A 66 -1.73 4.58 11.84
C LYS A 66 -1.32 3.33 12.63
N GLN A 67 -2.24 2.39 12.80
CA GLN A 67 -1.98 1.13 13.48
C GLN A 67 -0.91 0.32 12.75
N ILE A 68 -1.00 0.22 11.44
CA ILE A 68 -0.02 -0.52 10.63
C ILE A 68 1.34 0.17 10.68
N LYS A 69 1.36 1.51 10.54
CA LYS A 69 2.61 2.28 10.62
C LYS A 69 3.32 2.14 11.96
N ALA A 70 2.56 2.04 13.05
CA ALA A 70 3.13 1.85 14.39
C ALA A 70 3.71 0.45 14.60
N GLY A 71 3.34 -0.52 13.77
CA GLY A 71 3.86 -1.87 13.84
C GLY A 71 5.27 -1.99 13.33
N SER A 72 5.93 -3.09 13.67
CA SER A 72 7.29 -3.37 13.21
C SER A 72 7.32 -3.71 11.72
N ARG A 73 8.51 -3.61 11.12
CA ARG A 73 8.73 -4.10 9.76
C ARG A 73 8.37 -5.58 9.63
N LYS A 74 8.75 -6.38 10.62
CA LYS A 74 8.43 -7.82 10.66
C LYS A 74 6.93 -8.07 10.59
N ASN A 75 6.14 -7.28 11.33
CA ASN A 75 4.68 -7.40 11.30
C ASN A 75 4.10 -7.03 9.94
N LYS A 76 4.63 -5.98 9.30
CA LYS A 76 4.19 -5.58 7.96
C LYS A 76 4.50 -6.67 6.92
N ILE A 77 5.68 -7.26 6.99
CA ILE A 77 6.07 -8.37 6.12
C ILE A 77 5.13 -9.57 6.32
N ALA A 78 4.81 -9.91 7.56
CA ALA A 78 3.89 -10.99 7.88
C ALA A 78 2.49 -10.74 7.28
N MET A 79 1.99 -9.51 7.40
CA MET A 79 0.71 -9.13 6.81
C MET A 79 0.71 -9.32 5.29
N ILE A 80 1.77 -8.88 4.62
CA ILE A 80 1.92 -9.03 3.18
C ILE A 80 1.90 -10.52 2.81
N GLU A 81 2.70 -11.33 3.49
CA GLU A 81 2.94 -12.72 3.08
C GLU A 81 1.78 -13.66 3.41
N ILE A 82 0.89 -13.30 4.32
CA ILE A 82 -0.32 -14.09 4.57
C ILE A 82 -1.20 -14.15 3.32
N SER A 83 -1.33 -13.03 2.59
CA SER A 83 -2.20 -12.94 1.42
C SER A 83 -1.45 -12.87 0.10
N ASN A 84 -0.15 -12.57 0.13
CA ASN A 84 0.65 -12.34 -1.08
C ASN A 84 2.06 -12.86 -0.85
N THR A 85 2.20 -14.18 -0.76
CA THR A 85 3.45 -14.87 -0.43
C THR A 85 4.61 -14.47 -1.35
N ASP A 86 4.32 -14.26 -2.63
CA ASP A 86 5.35 -13.98 -3.64
C ASP A 86 5.56 -12.50 -3.90
N TRP A 87 4.88 -11.63 -3.14
CA TRP A 87 5.01 -10.17 -3.29
C TRP A 87 4.67 -9.68 -4.71
N LEU A 88 3.63 -10.26 -5.29
CA LEU A 88 3.15 -9.85 -6.61
C LEU A 88 2.60 -8.42 -6.55
N ASP A 89 2.70 -7.72 -7.68
CA ASP A 89 2.07 -6.41 -7.80
C ASP A 89 0.56 -6.60 -8.00
N LEU A 90 -0.21 -6.34 -6.95
CA LEU A 90 -1.66 -6.56 -6.95
C LEU A 90 -2.43 -5.51 -7.76
N TYR A 91 -1.75 -4.48 -8.25
CA TYR A 91 -2.40 -3.42 -9.04
C TYR A 91 -3.17 -4.00 -10.21
N PHE A 92 -2.58 -4.97 -10.91
CA PHE A 92 -3.18 -5.55 -12.10
C PHE A 92 -4.39 -6.44 -11.80
N SER A 93 -4.64 -6.76 -10.53
CA SER A 93 -5.83 -7.52 -10.12
C SER A 93 -6.97 -6.60 -9.66
N ILE A 94 -6.73 -5.30 -9.47
CA ILE A 94 -7.75 -4.35 -9.03
C ILE A 94 -8.19 -3.36 -10.11
N VAL A 95 -7.54 -3.36 -11.26
CA VAL A 95 -7.91 -2.50 -12.39
C VAL A 95 -8.85 -3.19 -13.37
#